data_4a2e0904a37e79e28ccf12f52af5319f
#
_entry.id   4a2e0904a37e79e28ccf12f52af5319f
#
_cell.length_a   1.000
_cell.length_b   1.000
_cell.length_c   1.000
_cell.angle_alpha   90.00
_cell.angle_beta   90.00
_cell.angle_gamma   90.00
#
_symmetry.space_group_name_H-M   'P 1'
#
loop_
_entity.id
_entity.type
_entity.pdbx_description
1 polymer ?
#
loop_
_entity_poly.entity_id
_entity_poly.type
_entity_poly.pdbx_seq_one_letter_code
_entity_poly.pdbx_strand_id
1 'polypeptide(L)'
;MTEETTSREAPADVHALLERIEEAWRQLFATLDDIPEERMSDPGVIGEWSLKDLFGHLAFWDEHAAEEIERALADLPREDNAWQEMNEVDHAARQDHTLPEQRSAMHQAHAALVERLESVAGIEAMRIDEAIRPDTYEHYLDHIKDIQSWRQRTGV
;
A
#
# COMPACT_ATOMS: atom_id res chain seq x y z
N MET A 1 -21.28 -12.98 -1.39
CA MET A 1 -22.09 -12.23 -0.41
C MET A 1 -21.44 -12.26 0.97
N THR A 2 -21.14 -13.42 1.50
CA THR A 2 -20.46 -13.57 2.78
C THR A 2 -19.02 -13.05 2.77
N GLU A 3 -18.32 -13.14 1.64
CA GLU A 3 -16.94 -12.66 1.50
C GLU A 3 -16.81 -11.13 1.62
N GLU A 4 -17.73 -10.38 1.02
CA GLU A 4 -17.74 -8.92 1.15
C GLU A 4 -18.00 -8.47 2.58
N THR A 5 -18.89 -9.17 3.28
CA THR A 5 -19.21 -8.86 4.67
C THR A 5 -18.01 -9.12 5.57
N THR A 6 -17.31 -10.24 5.36
CA THR A 6 -16.14 -10.63 6.15
C THR A 6 -14.98 -9.65 5.96
N SER A 7 -14.77 -9.13 4.74
CA SER A 7 -13.68 -8.18 4.48
C SER A 7 -13.90 -6.80 5.11
N ARG A 8 -15.14 -6.47 5.49
CA ARG A 8 -15.50 -5.20 6.13
C ARG A 8 -15.46 -5.25 7.65
N GLU A 9 -15.43 -6.45 8.21
CA GLU A 9 -15.36 -6.60 9.66
C GLU A 9 -13.96 -6.23 10.16
N ALA A 10 -13.91 -5.58 11.33
CA ALA A 10 -12.64 -5.27 11.98
C ALA A 10 -11.88 -6.56 12.30
N PRO A 11 -10.56 -6.59 12.13
CA PRO A 11 -9.77 -7.77 12.50
C PRO A 11 -9.86 -8.01 14.01
N ALA A 12 -9.92 -9.29 14.38
CA ALA A 12 -10.06 -9.69 15.78
C ALA A 12 -8.82 -9.37 16.62
N ASP A 13 -7.64 -9.41 15.99
CA ASP A 13 -6.36 -9.13 16.63
C ASP A 13 -5.34 -8.68 15.58
N VAL A 14 -4.13 -8.34 16.04
CA VAL A 14 -3.04 -7.89 15.16
C VAL A 14 -2.63 -8.97 14.17
N HIS A 15 -2.69 -10.23 14.57
CA HIS A 15 -2.37 -11.35 13.67
C HIS A 15 -3.36 -11.39 12.49
N ALA A 16 -4.66 -11.24 12.76
CA ALA A 16 -5.68 -11.18 11.70
C ALA A 16 -5.48 -9.96 10.79
N LEU A 17 -5.10 -8.82 11.35
CA LEU A 17 -4.76 -7.64 10.57
C LEU A 17 -3.57 -7.88 9.66
N LEU A 18 -2.51 -8.49 10.19
CA LEU A 18 -1.34 -8.87 9.39
C LEU A 18 -1.71 -9.80 8.24
N GLU A 19 -2.54 -10.82 8.51
CA GLU A 19 -2.99 -11.74 7.48
C GLU A 19 -3.73 -11.01 6.37
N ARG A 20 -4.56 -10.04 6.72
CA ARG A 20 -5.32 -9.24 5.76
C ARG A 20 -4.40 -8.38 4.88
N ILE A 21 -3.41 -7.75 5.49
CA ILE A 21 -2.41 -6.95 4.79
C ILE A 21 -1.59 -7.83 3.84
N GLU A 22 -1.09 -8.96 4.32
CA GLU A 22 -0.27 -9.87 3.52
C GLU A 22 -1.06 -10.51 2.39
N GLU A 23 -2.34 -10.80 2.59
CA GLU A 23 -3.19 -11.33 1.53
C GLU A 23 -3.39 -10.31 0.40
N ALA A 24 -3.68 -9.06 0.75
CA ALA A 24 -3.81 -7.99 -0.25
C ALA A 24 -2.47 -7.76 -0.99
N TRP A 25 -1.35 -7.85 -0.27
CA TRP A 25 -0.03 -7.73 -0.85
C TRP A 25 0.24 -8.85 -1.86
N ARG A 26 -0.10 -10.09 -1.52
CA ARG A 26 0.03 -11.23 -2.46
C ARG A 26 -0.81 -11.02 -3.71
N GLN A 27 -2.03 -10.52 -3.55
CA GLN A 27 -2.91 -10.23 -4.68
C GLN A 27 -2.32 -9.14 -5.58
N LEU A 28 -1.72 -8.12 -4.98
CA LEU A 28 -1.03 -7.07 -5.72
C LEU A 28 0.08 -7.66 -6.60
N PHE A 29 0.93 -8.51 -6.01
CA PHE A 29 2.02 -9.13 -6.76
C PHE A 29 1.55 -10.10 -7.82
N ALA A 30 0.46 -10.84 -7.56
CA ALA A 30 -0.15 -11.70 -8.58
C ALA A 30 -0.63 -10.88 -9.79
N THR A 31 -1.12 -9.67 -9.55
CA THR A 31 -1.55 -8.75 -10.62
C THR A 31 -0.38 -8.26 -11.47
N LEU A 32 0.82 -8.21 -10.89
CA LEU A 32 2.05 -7.78 -11.57
C LEU A 32 2.74 -8.90 -12.35
N ASP A 33 2.26 -10.14 -12.19
CA ASP A 33 2.89 -11.30 -12.81
C ASP A 33 2.93 -11.18 -14.33
N ASP A 34 4.03 -11.64 -14.94
CA ASP A 34 4.25 -11.64 -16.39
C ASP A 34 4.35 -10.25 -17.04
N ILE A 35 4.43 -9.17 -16.27
CA ILE A 35 4.65 -7.83 -16.86
C ILE A 35 6.15 -7.67 -17.15
N PRO A 36 6.51 -7.43 -18.43
CA PRO A 36 7.93 -7.21 -18.77
C PRO A 36 8.48 -5.95 -18.09
N GLU A 37 9.72 -6.01 -17.62
CA GLU A 37 10.34 -4.86 -16.92
C GLU A 37 10.38 -3.61 -17.81
N GLU A 38 10.60 -3.78 -19.11
CA GLU A 38 10.65 -2.65 -20.04
C GLU A 38 9.33 -1.90 -20.18
N ARG A 39 8.21 -2.52 -19.73
CA ARG A 39 6.89 -1.88 -19.72
C ARG A 39 6.59 -1.18 -18.39
N MET A 40 7.39 -1.40 -17.35
CA MET A 40 7.11 -0.89 -16.00
C MET A 40 7.37 0.61 -15.84
N SER A 41 8.02 1.24 -16.80
CA SER A 41 8.21 2.68 -16.83
C SER A 41 7.26 3.39 -17.79
N ASP A 42 6.36 2.65 -18.45
CA ASP A 42 5.36 3.24 -19.35
C ASP A 42 4.31 4.01 -18.55
N PRO A 43 3.95 5.23 -18.97
CA PRO A 43 2.89 5.98 -18.29
C PRO A 43 1.52 5.34 -18.53
N GLY A 44 0.54 5.73 -17.72
CA GLY A 44 -0.86 5.37 -17.94
C GLY A 44 -1.43 4.33 -17.01
N VAL A 45 -0.70 3.87 -16.00
CA VAL A 45 -1.24 2.95 -15.00
C VAL A 45 -2.26 3.69 -14.12
N ILE A 46 -1.86 4.87 -13.62
CA ILE A 46 -2.73 5.78 -12.87
C ILE A 46 -2.48 7.18 -13.43
N GLY A 47 -3.39 7.69 -14.27
CA GLY A 47 -3.15 8.96 -14.95
C GLY A 47 -1.86 8.87 -15.78
N GLU A 48 -0.89 9.73 -15.47
CA GLU A 48 0.42 9.73 -16.14
C GLU A 48 1.44 8.81 -15.46
N TRP A 49 1.11 8.22 -14.31
CA TRP A 49 2.03 7.41 -13.53
C TRP A 49 2.25 6.02 -14.15
N SER A 50 3.50 5.56 -14.07
CA SER A 50 3.91 4.21 -14.44
C SER A 50 3.84 3.26 -13.24
N LEU A 51 4.12 1.97 -13.45
CA LEU A 51 4.31 1.04 -12.34
C LEU A 51 5.49 1.45 -11.46
N LYS A 52 6.56 1.97 -12.07
CA LYS A 52 7.70 2.48 -11.30
C LYS A 52 7.25 3.58 -10.32
N ASP A 53 6.41 4.50 -10.78
CA ASP A 53 5.86 5.55 -9.93
C ASP A 53 4.98 4.96 -8.83
N LEU A 54 4.16 3.98 -9.18
CA LEU A 54 3.29 3.30 -8.22
C LEU A 54 4.10 2.62 -7.11
N PHE A 55 5.22 1.99 -7.44
CA PHE A 55 6.06 1.33 -6.43
C PHE A 55 6.56 2.34 -5.38
N GLY A 56 7.01 3.52 -5.81
CA GLY A 56 7.41 4.58 -4.89
C GLY A 56 6.23 5.11 -4.06
N HIS A 57 5.07 5.21 -4.68
CA HIS A 57 3.84 5.64 -4.02
C HIS A 57 3.41 4.65 -2.93
N LEU A 58 3.50 3.35 -3.20
CA LEU A 58 3.21 2.31 -2.21
C LEU A 58 4.22 2.37 -1.06
N ALA A 59 5.50 2.59 -1.37
CA ALA A 59 6.53 2.76 -0.34
C ALA A 59 6.20 3.92 0.60
N PHE A 60 5.82 5.06 0.02
CA PHE A 60 5.47 6.25 0.80
C PHE A 60 4.32 5.97 1.78
N TRP A 61 3.24 5.35 1.30
CA TRP A 61 2.07 5.13 2.15
C TRP A 61 2.25 3.99 3.15
N ASP A 62 3.09 3.00 2.87
CA ASP A 62 3.48 2.00 3.87
C ASP A 62 4.34 2.64 4.99
N GLU A 63 5.23 3.56 4.62
CA GLU A 63 6.00 4.35 5.60
C GLU A 63 5.06 5.23 6.44
N HIS A 64 4.09 5.87 5.80
CA HIS A 64 3.07 6.66 6.48
C HIS A 64 2.25 5.80 7.44
N ALA A 65 1.88 4.59 7.02
CA ALA A 65 1.17 3.65 7.88
C ALA A 65 1.96 3.33 9.15
N ALA A 66 3.27 3.12 9.03
CA ALA A 66 4.12 2.88 10.19
C ALA A 66 4.10 4.06 11.17
N GLU A 67 4.09 5.29 10.66
CA GLU A 67 3.95 6.48 11.49
C GLU A 67 2.55 6.56 12.14
N GLU A 68 1.53 6.19 11.40
CA GLU A 68 0.15 6.20 11.91
C GLU A 68 -0.07 5.15 13.01
N ILE A 69 0.68 4.05 13.00
CA ILE A 69 0.67 3.10 14.12
C ILE A 69 1.14 3.80 15.40
N GLU A 70 2.23 4.56 15.34
CA GLU A 70 2.74 5.29 16.50
C GLU A 70 1.74 6.33 16.99
N ARG A 71 1.08 7.04 16.08
CA ARG A 71 0.04 8.00 16.42
C ARG A 71 -1.16 7.31 17.09
N ALA A 72 -1.60 6.19 16.55
CA ALA A 72 -2.71 5.41 17.12
C ALA A 72 -2.38 4.91 18.53
N LEU A 73 -1.16 4.43 18.76
CA LEU A 73 -0.73 3.97 20.08
C LEU A 73 -0.64 5.11 21.08
N ALA A 74 -0.41 6.33 20.63
CA ALA A 74 -0.40 7.55 21.44
C ALA A 74 -1.77 8.21 21.54
N ASP A 75 -2.82 7.57 20.99
CA ASP A 75 -4.20 8.07 20.98
C ASP A 75 -4.35 9.41 20.23
N LEU A 76 -3.58 9.57 19.15
CA LEU A 76 -3.63 10.74 18.28
C LEU A 76 -4.38 10.41 16.98
N PRO A 77 -5.08 11.39 16.38
CA PRO A 77 -5.78 11.17 15.11
C PRO A 77 -4.81 11.01 13.95
N ARG A 78 -5.31 10.47 12.84
CA ARG A 78 -4.53 10.39 11.58
C ARG A 78 -4.11 11.79 11.13
N GLU A 79 -2.95 11.85 10.45
CA GLU A 79 -2.38 13.09 9.96
C GLU A 79 -2.16 13.00 8.44
N ASP A 80 -3.26 13.03 7.69
CA ASP A 80 -3.23 12.94 6.23
C ASP A 80 -4.20 13.91 5.55
N ASN A 81 -4.49 15.03 6.20
CA ASN A 81 -5.45 16.03 5.69
C ASN A 81 -5.08 16.59 4.32
N ALA A 82 -3.80 16.59 3.98
CA ALA A 82 -3.28 17.08 2.71
C ALA A 82 -2.75 15.92 1.84
N TRP A 83 -3.43 14.80 1.83
CA TRP A 83 -2.95 13.58 1.16
C TRP A 83 -2.65 13.79 -0.33
N GLN A 84 -3.42 14.62 -1.02
CA GLN A 84 -3.17 14.91 -2.43
C GLN A 84 -1.85 15.65 -2.63
N GLU A 85 -1.59 16.65 -1.80
CA GLU A 85 -0.33 17.38 -1.81
C GLU A 85 0.84 16.48 -1.39
N MET A 86 0.64 15.63 -0.40
CA MET A 86 1.64 14.64 0.03
C MET A 86 2.02 13.72 -1.14
N ASN A 87 1.05 13.25 -1.90
CA ASN A 87 1.30 12.43 -3.10
C ASN A 87 2.13 13.19 -4.14
N GLU A 88 1.82 14.43 -4.40
CA GLU A 88 2.53 15.24 -5.39
C GLU A 88 3.97 15.50 -4.97
N VAL A 89 4.18 15.85 -3.71
CA VAL A 89 5.51 16.11 -3.17
C VAL A 89 6.37 14.85 -3.21
N ASP A 90 5.84 13.72 -2.77
CA ASP A 90 6.57 12.46 -2.81
C ASP A 90 6.90 12.02 -4.23
N HIS A 91 5.93 12.09 -5.12
CA HIS A 91 6.14 11.75 -6.53
C HIS A 91 7.26 12.59 -7.16
N ALA A 92 7.24 13.90 -6.91
CA ALA A 92 8.28 14.81 -7.41
C ALA A 92 9.66 14.46 -6.83
N ALA A 93 9.71 14.11 -5.55
CA ALA A 93 10.97 13.75 -4.88
C ALA A 93 11.58 12.47 -5.45
N ARG A 94 10.78 11.58 -6.03
CA ARG A 94 11.22 10.29 -6.58
C ARG A 94 11.47 10.29 -8.08
N GLN A 95 11.35 11.44 -8.76
CA GLN A 95 11.46 11.51 -10.23
C GLN A 95 12.76 10.91 -10.77
N ASP A 96 13.86 11.06 -10.05
CA ASP A 96 15.18 10.59 -10.48
C ASP A 96 15.48 9.15 -10.02
N HIS A 97 14.57 8.51 -9.31
CA HIS A 97 14.77 7.14 -8.85
C HIS A 97 14.60 6.14 -10.00
N THR A 98 15.43 5.13 -10.02
CA THR A 98 15.35 4.03 -11.00
C THR A 98 14.26 3.03 -10.61
N LEU A 99 13.86 2.18 -11.54
CA LEU A 99 12.92 1.09 -11.24
C LEU A 99 13.42 0.19 -10.10
N PRO A 100 14.69 -0.30 -10.11
CA PRO A 100 15.19 -1.08 -8.99
C PRO A 100 15.15 -0.34 -7.65
N GLU A 101 15.44 0.96 -7.64
CA GLU A 101 15.39 1.78 -6.42
C GLU A 101 13.96 1.87 -5.88
N GLN A 102 13.00 2.13 -6.75
CA GLN A 102 11.58 2.22 -6.37
C GLN A 102 11.05 0.87 -5.87
N ARG A 103 11.39 -0.20 -6.57
CA ARG A 103 11.01 -1.56 -6.18
C ARG A 103 11.59 -1.93 -4.82
N SER A 104 12.85 -1.61 -4.59
CA SER A 104 13.53 -1.86 -3.31
C SER A 104 12.89 -1.06 -2.18
N ALA A 105 12.58 0.21 -2.43
CA ALA A 105 11.91 1.07 -1.44
C ALA A 105 10.54 0.49 -1.04
N MET A 106 9.78 0.00 -2.01
CA MET A 106 8.48 -0.63 -1.77
C MET A 106 8.61 -1.85 -0.86
N HIS A 107 9.55 -2.75 -1.16
CA HIS A 107 9.75 -3.95 -0.35
C HIS A 107 10.25 -3.63 1.05
N GLN A 108 11.17 -2.67 1.17
CA GLN A 108 11.73 -2.26 2.47
C GLN A 108 10.66 -1.61 3.35
N ALA A 109 9.85 -0.74 2.79
CA ALA A 109 8.77 -0.08 3.53
C ALA A 109 7.73 -1.10 4.02
N HIS A 110 7.35 -2.04 3.16
CA HIS A 110 6.41 -3.09 3.55
C HIS A 110 6.97 -4.00 4.65
N ALA A 111 8.22 -4.42 4.52
CA ALA A 111 8.86 -5.25 5.53
C ALA A 111 8.95 -4.54 6.89
N ALA A 112 9.28 -3.25 6.89
CA ALA A 112 9.35 -2.46 8.12
C ALA A 112 7.96 -2.32 8.77
N LEU A 113 6.92 -2.12 7.96
CA LEU A 113 5.55 -2.07 8.45
C LEU A 113 5.13 -3.38 9.11
N VAL A 114 5.40 -4.51 8.46
CA VAL A 114 5.08 -5.85 8.97
C VAL A 114 5.82 -6.10 10.30
N GLU A 115 7.10 -5.79 10.34
CA GLU A 115 7.92 -5.93 11.55
C GLU A 115 7.36 -5.11 12.70
N ARG A 116 6.94 -3.88 12.42
CA ARG A 116 6.34 -3.02 13.44
C ARG A 116 5.03 -3.58 13.97
N LEU A 117 4.17 -4.09 13.09
CA LEU A 117 2.91 -4.71 13.49
C LEU A 117 3.13 -5.96 14.34
N GLU A 118 4.12 -6.79 13.99
CA GLU A 118 4.45 -7.99 14.75
C GLU A 118 4.89 -7.66 16.18
N SER A 119 5.42 -6.46 16.41
CA SER A 119 5.90 -6.04 17.73
C SER A 119 4.79 -5.43 18.61
N VAL A 120 3.59 -5.19 18.06
CA VAL A 120 2.50 -4.60 18.81
C VAL A 120 1.75 -5.65 19.63
N ALA A 121 1.52 -5.39 20.91
CA ALA A 121 0.77 -6.30 21.78
C ALA A 121 -0.74 -6.16 21.51
N GLY A 122 -1.40 -7.27 21.36
CA GLY A 122 -2.67 -7.59 20.74
C GLY A 122 -3.98 -6.89 21.07
N ILE A 123 -4.04 -5.88 21.91
CA ILE A 123 -5.35 -5.31 22.33
C ILE A 123 -5.80 -4.10 21.51
N GLU A 124 -4.94 -3.58 20.63
CA GLU A 124 -5.19 -2.34 19.91
C GLU A 124 -5.53 -2.57 18.42
N ALA A 125 -5.87 -3.81 18.06
CA ALA A 125 -6.06 -4.18 16.65
C ALA A 125 -7.07 -3.32 15.91
N MET A 126 -8.22 -3.03 16.53
CA MET A 126 -9.25 -2.23 15.89
C MET A 126 -8.78 -0.80 15.67
N ARG A 127 -8.12 -0.22 16.66
CA ARG A 127 -7.57 1.14 16.56
C ARG A 127 -6.49 1.24 15.50
N ILE A 128 -5.60 0.26 15.48
CA ILE A 128 -4.53 0.21 14.49
C ILE A 128 -5.12 -0.01 13.09
N ASP A 129 -6.07 -0.93 12.94
CA ASP A 129 -6.76 -1.16 11.67
C ASP A 129 -7.36 0.14 11.12
N GLU A 130 -8.10 0.86 11.94
CA GLU A 130 -8.69 2.14 11.52
C GLU A 130 -7.63 3.15 11.08
N ALA A 131 -6.48 3.15 11.76
CA ALA A 131 -5.40 4.09 11.48
C ALA A 131 -4.68 3.77 10.16
N ILE A 132 -4.47 2.50 9.81
CA ILE A 132 -3.61 2.11 8.69
C ILE A 132 -4.35 1.44 7.52
N ARG A 133 -5.60 1.08 7.68
CA ARG A 133 -6.38 0.42 6.63
C ARG A 133 -6.36 1.18 5.30
N PRO A 134 -6.58 2.52 5.29
CA PRO A 134 -6.55 3.28 4.02
C PRO A 134 -5.18 3.32 3.36
N ASP A 135 -4.10 3.16 4.13
CA ASP A 135 -2.74 3.21 3.62
C ASP A 135 -2.23 1.84 3.18
N THR A 136 -2.86 0.77 3.64
CA THR A 136 -2.37 -0.59 3.45
C THR A 136 -3.31 -1.43 2.60
N TYR A 137 -4.03 -2.38 3.16
CA TYR A 137 -4.76 -3.36 2.35
C TYR A 137 -5.85 -2.74 1.48
N GLU A 138 -6.56 -1.71 1.91
CA GLU A 138 -7.51 -1.02 1.04
C GLU A 138 -6.80 -0.31 -0.11
N HIS A 139 -5.65 0.30 0.17
CA HIS A 139 -4.84 0.99 -0.81
C HIS A 139 -4.29 0.00 -1.86
N TYR A 140 -3.77 -1.14 -1.42
CA TYR A 140 -3.30 -2.18 -2.34
C TYR A 140 -4.42 -2.67 -3.26
N LEU A 141 -5.60 -2.93 -2.69
CA LEU A 141 -6.75 -3.42 -3.46
C LEU A 141 -7.23 -2.39 -4.49
N ASP A 142 -7.21 -1.11 -4.14
CA ASP A 142 -7.55 -0.05 -5.09
C ASP A 142 -6.59 -0.01 -6.26
N HIS A 143 -5.30 -0.12 -6.01
CA HIS A 143 -4.29 -0.08 -7.08
C HIS A 143 -4.24 -1.35 -7.91
N ILE A 144 -4.67 -2.48 -7.37
CA ILE A 144 -4.89 -3.71 -8.17
C ILE A 144 -5.86 -3.42 -9.31
N LYS A 145 -6.93 -2.69 -9.04
CA LYS A 145 -7.92 -2.31 -10.07
C LYS A 145 -7.30 -1.44 -11.15
N ASP A 146 -6.45 -0.50 -10.76
CA ASP A 146 -5.74 0.35 -11.71
C ASP A 146 -4.81 -0.45 -12.61
N ILE A 147 -4.05 -1.38 -12.04
CA ILE A 147 -3.15 -2.24 -12.80
C ILE A 147 -3.94 -3.13 -13.76
N GLN A 148 -5.00 -3.75 -13.30
CA GLN A 148 -5.85 -4.61 -14.13
C GLN A 148 -6.43 -3.83 -15.31
N SER A 149 -6.92 -2.62 -15.06
CA SER A 149 -7.47 -1.76 -16.11
C SER A 149 -6.41 -1.38 -17.13
N TRP A 150 -5.22 -1.01 -16.68
CA TRP A 150 -4.09 -0.68 -17.54
C TRP A 150 -3.69 -1.89 -18.40
N ARG A 151 -3.60 -3.08 -17.81
CA ARG A 151 -3.28 -4.30 -18.55
C ARG A 151 -4.30 -4.60 -19.64
N GLN A 152 -5.58 -4.43 -19.34
CA GLN A 152 -6.64 -4.63 -20.35
C GLN A 152 -6.54 -3.63 -21.50
N ARG A 153 -6.30 -2.36 -21.18
CA ARG A 153 -6.21 -1.30 -22.19
C ARG A 153 -4.99 -1.42 -23.10
N THR A 154 -3.90 -1.96 -22.59
CA THR A 154 -2.61 -2.00 -23.29
C THR A 154 -2.25 -3.38 -23.81
N GLY A 155 -2.95 -4.41 -23.39
CA GLY A 155 -2.66 -5.79 -23.79
C GLY A 155 -1.41 -6.38 -23.13
N VAL A 156 -0.95 -5.78 -22.05
CA VAL A 156 0.25 -6.23 -21.32
C VAL A 156 -0.04 -7.38 -20.37
#